data_c360f05aa18d3fd3eb0f9c844cce99b5
#
_entry.id   c360f05aa18d3fd3eb0f9c844cce99b5
#
_cell.length_a   1.000
_cell.length_b   1.000
_cell.length_c   1.000
_cell.angle_alpha   90.00
_cell.angle_beta   90.00
_cell.angle_gamma   90.00
#
_symmetry.space_group_name_H-M   'P 1'
#
loop_
_entity.id
_entity.type
_entity.pdbx_description
1 polymer ?
#
loop_
_entity_poly.entity_id
_entity_poly.type
_entity_poly.pdbx_seq_one_letter_code
_entity_poly.pdbx_strand_id
1 'polypeptide(L)'
;MLKNHESLIGDYDNALTEIKILQEKLSEQKTISEMIKILFLGASPIDEVRLRIDEELRDIENGLKMATLREQFDLKSKWAVTAKNLQQAMLDENPTIVHFSGHGDTNGIAVEDTLGNSKLIDNDAIGSLFELFSETTKCVVLNSCYSESQAREISKHIPYVIGMKSSVNDKSAIAFAVGFYVALGAGKDIEFAFRMGTVAVKLEGITGSELPILFG
;
A
#
# COMPACT_ATOMS: atom_id res chain seq x y z
N MET A 1 -63.71 0.66 11.27
CA MET A 1 -62.52 -0.23 11.43
C MET A 1 -61.80 -0.53 10.14
N LEU A 2 -62.47 -0.72 8.98
CA LEU A 2 -61.84 -1.01 7.69
C LEU A 2 -60.92 0.07 7.12
N LYS A 3 -61.29 1.38 7.26
CA LYS A 3 -60.50 2.51 6.75
C LYS A 3 -59.09 2.68 7.41
N ASN A 4 -58.98 2.24 8.68
CA ASN A 4 -57.65 2.29 9.36
C ASN A 4 -56.68 1.18 8.90
N HIS A 5 -57.24 0.07 8.38
CA HIS A 5 -56.39 -1.06 7.91
C HIS A 5 -55.82 -0.78 6.53
N GLU A 6 -56.55 -0.13 5.63
CA GLU A 6 -56.03 0.30 4.30
C GLU A 6 -54.96 1.38 4.40
N SER A 7 -55.11 2.32 5.32
CA SER A 7 -54.06 3.34 5.59
C SER A 7 -52.78 2.70 6.10
N LEU A 8 -52.85 1.74 7.03
CA LEU A 8 -51.70 1.02 7.58
C LEU A 8 -50.96 0.20 6.52
N ILE A 9 -51.69 -0.41 5.61
CA ILE A 9 -51.08 -1.20 4.50
C ILE A 9 -50.35 -0.24 3.54
N GLY A 10 -50.93 0.91 3.22
CA GLY A 10 -50.31 1.93 2.37
C GLY A 10 -49.04 2.50 2.99
N ASP A 11 -49.05 2.76 4.30
CA ASP A 11 -47.88 3.26 5.04
C ASP A 11 -46.77 2.20 5.10
N TYR A 12 -47.12 0.92 5.23
CA TYR A 12 -46.15 -0.21 5.20
C TYR A 12 -45.52 -0.40 3.84
N ASP A 13 -46.28 -0.29 2.75
CA ASP A 13 -45.77 -0.42 1.37
C ASP A 13 -44.84 0.74 1.00
N ASN A 14 -45.17 1.96 1.48
CA ASN A 14 -44.32 3.14 1.32
C ASN A 14 -42.98 2.97 2.08
N ALA A 15 -43.01 2.48 3.33
CA ALA A 15 -41.83 2.23 4.12
C ALA A 15 -40.93 1.14 3.49
N LEU A 16 -41.52 0.07 2.94
CA LEU A 16 -40.77 -0.95 2.23
C LEU A 16 -40.08 -0.41 0.97
N THR A 17 -40.75 0.51 0.27
CA THR A 17 -40.20 1.16 -0.92
C THR A 17 -39.03 2.08 -0.55
N GLU A 18 -39.15 2.87 0.52
CA GLU A 18 -38.05 3.70 1.03
C GLU A 18 -36.85 2.87 1.49
N ILE A 19 -37.10 1.76 2.18
CA ILE A 19 -36.02 0.82 2.59
C ILE A 19 -35.28 0.27 1.37
N LYS A 20 -35.99 -0.12 0.30
CA LYS A 20 -35.35 -0.57 -0.94
C LYS A 20 -34.48 0.50 -1.58
N ILE A 21 -35.01 1.72 -1.69
CA ILE A 21 -34.26 2.85 -2.26
C ILE A 21 -33.03 3.18 -1.41
N LEU A 22 -33.14 3.12 -0.08
CA LEU A 22 -32.00 3.33 0.81
C LEU A 22 -30.96 2.20 0.70
N GLN A 23 -31.41 0.95 0.55
CA GLN A 23 -30.51 -0.19 0.34
C GLN A 23 -29.79 -0.12 -1.02
N GLU A 24 -30.49 0.32 -2.08
CA GLU A 24 -29.88 0.57 -3.38
C GLU A 24 -28.85 1.73 -3.31
N LYS A 25 -29.20 2.84 -2.68
CA LYS A 25 -28.24 3.95 -2.45
C LYS A 25 -27.06 3.54 -1.58
N LEU A 26 -27.26 2.72 -0.56
CA LEU A 26 -26.18 2.18 0.27
C LEU A 26 -25.28 1.20 -0.53
N SER A 27 -25.87 0.41 -1.42
CA SER A 27 -25.11 -0.47 -2.32
C SER A 27 -24.35 0.32 -3.38
N GLU A 28 -24.92 1.39 -3.92
CA GLU A 28 -24.23 2.31 -4.82
C GLU A 28 -23.11 3.10 -4.10
N GLN A 29 -23.30 3.53 -2.85
CA GLN A 29 -22.23 4.13 -2.04
C GLN A 29 -21.15 3.13 -1.63
N LYS A 30 -21.48 1.86 -1.42
CA LYS A 30 -20.49 0.78 -1.24
C LYS A 30 -19.76 0.43 -2.53
N THR A 31 -20.34 0.72 -3.70
CA THR A 31 -19.73 0.50 -5.03
C THR A 31 -18.86 1.69 -5.45
N ILE A 32 -18.94 2.84 -4.79
CA ILE A 32 -17.86 3.84 -4.72
C ILE A 32 -16.87 3.28 -3.69
N SER A 33 -16.22 2.18 -4.03
CA SER A 33 -15.04 1.70 -3.35
C SER A 33 -14.08 2.88 -3.25
N GLU A 34 -13.76 3.30 -2.04
CA GLU A 34 -12.80 4.37 -1.83
C GLU A 34 -11.56 4.04 -2.65
N MET A 35 -11.18 4.97 -3.54
CA MET A 35 -10.03 4.77 -4.43
C MET A 35 -8.80 4.49 -3.58
N ILE A 36 -8.15 3.36 -3.82
CA ILE A 36 -6.94 2.95 -3.13
C ILE A 36 -5.78 3.76 -3.69
N LYS A 37 -5.35 4.77 -2.96
CA LYS A 37 -4.22 5.61 -3.34
C LYS A 37 -2.92 4.92 -2.94
N ILE A 38 -2.09 4.63 -3.93
CA ILE A 38 -0.75 4.06 -3.74
C ILE A 38 0.27 5.16 -3.96
N LEU A 39 1.08 5.45 -2.96
CA LEU A 39 2.23 6.34 -3.08
C LEU A 39 3.52 5.52 -3.15
N PHE A 40 4.11 5.48 -4.34
CA PHE A 40 5.42 4.87 -4.56
C PHE A 40 6.51 5.90 -4.35
N LEU A 41 7.47 5.60 -3.48
CA LEU A 41 8.58 6.45 -3.08
C LEU A 41 9.89 5.77 -3.46
N GLY A 42 10.57 6.27 -4.49
CA GLY A 42 11.83 5.73 -4.98
C GLY A 42 13.02 6.59 -4.56
N ALA A 43 14.01 5.99 -3.88
CA ALA A 43 15.27 6.64 -3.52
C ALA A 43 16.47 5.77 -3.94
N SER A 44 17.35 6.32 -4.79
CA SER A 44 18.56 5.64 -5.26
C SER A 44 19.75 6.64 -5.19
N PRO A 45 20.29 6.88 -3.98
CA PRO A 45 21.40 7.81 -3.77
C PRO A 45 22.59 7.51 -4.67
N ILE A 46 23.27 8.56 -5.14
CA ILE A 46 24.37 8.45 -6.12
C ILE A 46 25.64 7.82 -5.56
N ASP A 47 25.80 7.80 -4.24
CA ASP A 47 26.91 7.20 -3.50
C ASP A 47 26.62 5.74 -3.09
N GLU A 48 25.46 5.18 -3.47
CA GLU A 48 25.06 3.80 -3.25
C GLU A 48 25.01 3.00 -4.58
N VAL A 49 24.90 1.67 -4.47
CA VAL A 49 24.70 0.81 -5.65
C VAL A 49 23.37 1.10 -6.29
N ARG A 50 23.35 1.33 -7.61
CA ARG A 50 22.12 1.60 -8.33
C ARG A 50 21.14 0.42 -8.25
N LEU A 51 19.92 0.68 -7.82
CA LEU A 51 18.81 -0.26 -7.78
C LEU A 51 17.91 -0.13 -9.02
N ARG A 52 17.19 -1.21 -9.36
CA ARG A 52 16.26 -1.26 -10.51
C ARG A 52 14.85 -0.81 -10.10
N ILE A 53 14.74 0.33 -9.41
CA ILE A 53 13.48 0.88 -8.88
C ILE A 53 12.52 1.26 -10.03
N ASP A 54 13.06 1.72 -11.15
CA ASP A 54 12.31 2.04 -12.36
C ASP A 54 11.64 0.81 -13.00
N GLU A 55 12.30 -0.34 -12.95
CA GLU A 55 11.72 -1.60 -13.39
C GLU A 55 10.62 -2.06 -12.44
N GLU A 56 10.86 -1.98 -11.14
CA GLU A 56 9.87 -2.33 -10.12
C GLU A 56 8.58 -1.54 -10.29
N LEU A 57 8.66 -0.21 -10.37
CA LEU A 57 7.48 0.63 -10.55
C LEU A 57 6.75 0.30 -11.85
N ARG A 58 7.47 0.20 -12.97
CA ARG A 58 6.88 -0.14 -14.28
C ARG A 58 6.11 -1.46 -14.23
N ASP A 59 6.67 -2.47 -13.57
CA ASP A 59 6.06 -3.80 -13.53
C ASP A 59 4.86 -3.83 -12.57
N ILE A 60 4.89 -3.06 -11.46
CA ILE A 60 3.72 -2.80 -10.61
C ILE A 60 2.61 -2.10 -11.40
N GLU A 61 2.94 -1.02 -12.12
CA GLU A 61 1.96 -0.30 -12.96
C GLU A 61 1.31 -1.20 -13.99
N ASN A 62 2.10 -2.03 -14.68
CA ASN A 62 1.59 -2.96 -15.67
C ASN A 62 0.65 -3.99 -15.02
N GLY A 63 1.01 -4.54 -13.85
CA GLY A 63 0.18 -5.46 -13.10
C GLY A 63 -1.17 -4.84 -12.72
N LEU A 64 -1.17 -3.62 -12.20
CA LEU A 64 -2.39 -2.89 -11.85
C LEU A 64 -3.24 -2.52 -13.07
N LYS A 65 -2.64 -2.08 -14.18
CA LYS A 65 -3.36 -1.76 -15.43
C LYS A 65 -4.08 -2.98 -16.03
N MET A 66 -3.53 -4.17 -15.86
CA MET A 66 -4.13 -5.43 -16.33
C MET A 66 -5.13 -6.03 -15.33
N ALA A 67 -5.23 -5.48 -14.13
CA ALA A 67 -6.04 -6.03 -13.06
C ALA A 67 -7.55 -5.84 -13.29
N THR A 68 -8.35 -6.72 -12.68
CA THR A 68 -9.83 -6.66 -12.75
C THR A 68 -10.37 -5.38 -12.12
N LEU A 69 -9.76 -4.93 -11.02
CA LEU A 69 -10.18 -3.74 -10.26
C LEU A 69 -9.30 -2.51 -10.55
N ARG A 70 -8.69 -2.41 -11.74
CA ARG A 70 -7.75 -1.34 -12.09
C ARG A 70 -8.26 0.08 -11.81
N GLU A 71 -9.56 0.31 -11.99
CA GLU A 71 -10.19 1.63 -11.77
C GLU A 71 -10.29 2.03 -10.28
N GLN A 72 -9.98 1.11 -9.36
CA GLN A 72 -9.98 1.37 -7.93
C GLN A 72 -8.60 1.83 -7.40
N PHE A 73 -7.58 1.83 -8.25
CA PHE A 73 -6.21 2.17 -7.86
C PHE A 73 -5.75 3.47 -8.51
N ASP A 74 -5.23 4.38 -7.68
CA ASP A 74 -4.52 5.59 -8.11
C ASP A 74 -3.07 5.50 -7.63
N LEU A 75 -2.15 5.18 -8.55
CA LEU A 75 -0.72 5.04 -8.26
C LEU A 75 0.01 6.34 -8.63
N LYS A 76 0.61 6.96 -7.62
CA LYS A 76 1.48 8.12 -7.75
C LYS A 76 2.90 7.74 -7.39
N SER A 77 3.88 8.26 -8.12
CA SER A 77 5.29 8.02 -7.83
C SER A 77 6.04 9.33 -7.56
N LYS A 78 7.00 9.25 -6.63
CA LYS A 78 7.98 10.31 -6.34
C LYS A 78 9.37 9.70 -6.38
N TRP A 79 10.28 10.37 -7.05
CA TRP A 79 11.65 9.93 -7.30
C TRP A 79 12.64 10.82 -6.58
N ALA A 80 13.86 10.32 -6.37
CA ALA A 80 14.91 11.05 -5.68
C ALA A 80 14.41 11.60 -4.33
N VAL A 81 13.76 10.74 -3.55
CA VAL A 81 13.00 11.15 -2.38
C VAL A 81 13.93 11.63 -1.29
N THR A 82 13.78 12.90 -0.90
CA THR A 82 14.40 13.48 0.31
C THR A 82 13.43 13.42 1.49
N ALA A 83 13.90 13.60 2.72
CA ALA A 83 13.05 13.67 3.91
C ALA A 83 11.93 14.72 3.76
N LYS A 84 12.24 15.89 3.15
CA LYS A 84 11.25 16.94 2.89
C LYS A 84 10.22 16.51 1.85
N ASN A 85 10.67 15.88 0.76
CA ASN A 85 9.76 15.38 -0.29
C ASN A 85 8.86 14.26 0.23
N LEU A 86 9.36 13.40 1.12
CA LEU A 86 8.57 12.38 1.79
C LEU A 86 7.41 13.00 2.57
N GLN A 87 7.69 13.97 3.44
CA GLN A 87 6.66 14.68 4.22
C GLN A 87 5.62 15.33 3.30
N GLN A 88 6.08 16.06 2.27
CA GLN A 88 5.17 16.75 1.36
C GLN A 88 4.32 15.76 0.57
N ALA A 89 4.90 14.67 0.07
CA ALA A 89 4.17 13.65 -0.68
C ALA A 89 3.08 12.97 0.17
N MET A 90 3.37 12.68 1.44
CA MET A 90 2.39 12.13 2.37
C MET A 90 1.21 13.08 2.58
N LEU A 91 1.47 14.39 2.73
CA LEU A 91 0.43 15.41 2.89
C LEU A 91 -0.40 15.60 1.63
N ASP A 92 0.25 15.66 0.45
CA ASP A 92 -0.42 15.94 -0.83
C ASP A 92 -1.30 14.77 -1.27
N GLU A 93 -0.80 13.55 -1.13
CA GLU A 93 -1.48 12.37 -1.66
C GLU A 93 -2.40 11.70 -0.64
N ASN A 94 -2.13 11.84 0.66
CA ASN A 94 -2.85 11.16 1.74
C ASN A 94 -3.11 9.67 1.43
N PRO A 95 -2.06 8.84 1.27
CA PRO A 95 -2.13 7.55 0.65
C PRO A 95 -2.78 6.47 1.54
N THR A 96 -3.47 5.52 0.91
CA THR A 96 -3.95 4.28 1.54
C THR A 96 -2.81 3.27 1.69
N ILE A 97 -1.94 3.20 0.68
CA ILE A 97 -0.76 2.32 0.66
C ILE A 97 0.47 3.17 0.36
N VAL A 98 1.52 3.01 1.16
CA VAL A 98 2.85 3.58 0.88
C VAL A 98 3.80 2.47 0.51
N HIS A 99 4.49 2.60 -0.62
CA HIS A 99 5.53 1.70 -1.06
C HIS A 99 6.85 2.44 -1.15
N PHE A 100 7.79 2.12 -0.28
CA PHE A 100 9.15 2.63 -0.34
C PHE A 100 10.04 1.59 -1.04
N SER A 101 10.75 2.01 -2.07
CA SER A 101 11.77 1.22 -2.77
C SER A 101 13.08 1.98 -2.74
N GLY A 102 14.11 1.36 -2.16
CA GLY A 102 15.40 2.00 -1.97
C GLY A 102 16.35 1.21 -1.09
N HIS A 103 17.44 1.83 -0.71
CA HIS A 103 18.38 1.27 0.26
C HIS A 103 17.86 1.41 1.69
N GLY A 104 18.43 0.61 2.57
CA GLY A 104 18.18 0.66 4.01
C GLY A 104 19.09 -0.28 4.77
N ASP A 105 19.16 -0.05 6.05
CA ASP A 105 19.84 -0.92 7.00
C ASP A 105 19.01 -1.07 8.29
N THR A 106 19.56 -1.70 9.32
CA THR A 106 18.86 -1.88 10.59
C THR A 106 18.57 -0.58 11.35
N ASN A 107 19.20 0.53 10.97
CA ASN A 107 19.06 1.83 11.65
C ASN A 107 18.07 2.77 10.95
N GLY A 108 17.80 2.55 9.64
CA GLY A 108 16.89 3.43 8.91
C GLY A 108 16.70 3.08 7.44
N ILE A 109 15.81 3.81 6.80
CA ILE A 109 15.68 3.84 5.34
C ILE A 109 16.56 4.94 4.76
N ALA A 110 17.19 4.67 3.62
CA ALA A 110 18.03 5.63 2.92
C ALA A 110 17.21 6.48 1.95
N VAL A 111 17.16 7.77 2.17
CA VAL A 111 16.62 8.78 1.24
C VAL A 111 17.77 9.61 0.68
N GLU A 112 17.49 10.53 -0.23
CA GLU A 112 18.51 11.42 -0.78
C GLU A 112 18.63 12.72 0.03
N ASP A 113 19.84 13.25 0.13
CA ASP A 113 20.06 14.61 0.58
C ASP A 113 19.92 15.61 -0.59
N THR A 114 20.22 16.88 -0.37
CA THR A 114 20.14 17.93 -1.41
C THR A 114 21.19 17.80 -2.51
N LEU A 115 22.20 16.97 -2.33
CA LEU A 115 23.26 16.68 -3.30
C LEU A 115 23.04 15.32 -3.99
N GLY A 116 22.00 14.58 -3.59
CA GLY A 116 21.70 13.25 -4.09
C GLY A 116 22.45 12.13 -3.36
N ASN A 117 23.15 12.41 -2.26
CA ASN A 117 23.82 11.38 -1.46
C ASN A 117 22.85 10.72 -0.49
N SER A 118 23.25 9.57 0.04
CA SER A 118 22.50 8.81 1.03
C SER A 118 22.35 9.57 2.34
N LYS A 119 21.11 9.63 2.84
CA LYS A 119 20.75 10.15 4.16
C LYS A 119 19.78 9.19 4.82
N LEU A 120 20.14 8.62 5.95
CA LEU A 120 19.24 7.75 6.71
C LEU A 120 18.16 8.57 7.43
N ILE A 121 16.92 8.06 7.34
CA ILE A 121 15.84 8.40 8.26
C ILE A 121 15.74 7.25 9.26
N ASP A 122 15.95 7.57 10.53
CA ASP A 122 15.95 6.55 11.58
C ASP A 122 14.56 5.98 11.88
N ASN A 123 14.54 4.88 12.63
CA ASN A 123 13.34 4.12 12.92
C ASN A 123 12.29 4.94 13.69
N ASP A 124 12.69 5.77 14.63
CA ASP A 124 11.81 6.61 15.45
C ASP A 124 11.16 7.72 14.60
N ALA A 125 11.97 8.39 13.77
CA ALA A 125 11.49 9.45 12.89
C ALA A 125 10.47 8.91 11.86
N ILE A 126 10.72 7.74 11.27
CA ILE A 126 9.78 7.15 10.30
C ILE A 126 8.51 6.64 10.99
N GLY A 127 8.61 6.06 12.18
CA GLY A 127 7.46 5.66 13.00
C GLY A 127 6.57 6.85 13.34
N SER A 128 7.17 7.95 13.82
CA SER A 128 6.47 9.19 14.16
C SER A 128 5.78 9.82 12.94
N LEU A 129 6.38 9.74 11.75
CA LEU A 129 5.72 10.19 10.53
C LEU A 129 4.45 9.38 10.27
N PHE A 130 4.52 8.05 10.30
CA PHE A 130 3.35 7.20 10.02
C PHE A 130 2.27 7.27 11.11
N GLU A 131 2.61 7.59 12.36
CA GLU A 131 1.63 7.88 13.41
C GLU A 131 0.64 8.98 12.97
N LEU A 132 1.14 10.05 12.33
CA LEU A 132 0.31 11.17 11.84
C LEU A 132 -0.68 10.75 10.72
N PHE A 133 -0.40 9.65 10.02
CA PHE A 133 -1.21 9.14 8.92
C PHE A 133 -1.96 7.83 9.25
N SER A 134 -2.03 7.46 10.53
CA SER A 134 -2.61 6.20 11.00
C SER A 134 -4.09 6.02 10.64
N GLU A 135 -4.84 7.10 10.48
CA GLU A 135 -6.26 7.04 10.10
C GLU A 135 -6.45 6.68 8.62
N THR A 136 -5.53 7.09 7.75
CA THR A 136 -5.68 6.97 6.29
C THR A 136 -4.83 5.86 5.70
N THR A 137 -3.56 5.75 6.11
CA THR A 137 -2.65 4.70 5.62
C THR A 137 -3.01 3.36 6.26
N LYS A 138 -3.24 2.35 5.43
CA LYS A 138 -3.62 0.99 5.85
C LYS A 138 -2.50 -0.02 5.65
N CYS A 139 -1.58 0.24 4.72
CA CYS A 139 -0.46 -0.63 4.44
C CYS A 139 0.80 0.15 4.10
N VAL A 140 1.94 -0.31 4.60
CA VAL A 140 3.27 0.19 4.22
C VAL A 140 4.11 -0.98 3.74
N VAL A 141 4.73 -0.84 2.58
CA VAL A 141 5.68 -1.80 2.01
C VAL A 141 7.06 -1.15 2.00
N LEU A 142 7.98 -1.70 2.77
CA LEU A 142 9.39 -1.29 2.79
C LEU A 142 10.21 -2.29 1.98
N ASN A 143 10.31 -2.04 0.68
CA ASN A 143 11.12 -2.86 -0.22
C ASN A 143 12.58 -2.38 -0.19
N SER A 144 13.21 -2.54 0.96
CA SER A 144 14.59 -2.16 1.26
C SER A 144 15.25 -3.19 2.17
N CYS A 145 16.58 -3.34 2.06
CA CYS A 145 17.33 -4.30 2.86
C CYS A 145 17.18 -4.03 4.36
N TYR A 146 17.07 -5.11 5.16
CA TYR A 146 17.04 -5.06 6.64
C TYR A 146 15.95 -4.16 7.24
N SER A 147 14.85 -3.95 6.51
CA SER A 147 13.76 -3.04 6.93
C SER A 147 12.79 -3.63 7.97
N GLU A 148 13.10 -4.78 8.56
CA GLU A 148 12.27 -5.38 9.62
C GLU A 148 12.12 -4.46 10.83
N SER A 149 13.19 -3.76 11.26
CA SER A 149 13.15 -2.86 12.40
C SER A 149 12.26 -1.65 12.17
N GLN A 150 12.33 -1.03 10.98
CA GLN A 150 11.45 0.05 10.54
C GLN A 150 10.00 -0.42 10.45
N ALA A 151 9.78 -1.59 9.84
CA ALA A 151 8.44 -2.16 9.71
C ALA A 151 7.81 -2.42 11.08
N ARG A 152 8.59 -2.92 12.06
CA ARG A 152 8.14 -3.11 13.43
C ARG A 152 7.78 -1.79 14.12
N GLU A 153 8.55 -0.71 13.89
CA GLU A 153 8.24 0.59 14.46
C GLU A 153 6.96 1.18 13.88
N ILE A 154 6.84 1.16 12.54
CA ILE A 154 5.64 1.64 11.82
C ILE A 154 4.40 0.83 12.20
N SER A 155 4.53 -0.48 12.46
CA SER A 155 3.40 -1.37 12.79
C SER A 155 2.74 -1.07 14.14
N LYS A 156 3.33 -0.21 14.95
CA LYS A 156 2.67 0.32 16.17
C LYS A 156 1.49 1.26 15.81
N HIS A 157 1.47 1.79 14.61
CA HIS A 157 0.53 2.82 14.16
C HIS A 157 -0.27 2.40 12.91
N ILE A 158 0.31 1.58 12.04
CA ILE A 158 -0.28 1.16 10.75
C ILE A 158 -0.68 -0.31 10.81
N PRO A 159 -1.92 -0.67 10.35
CA PRO A 159 -2.45 -2.03 10.47
C PRO A 159 -1.61 -3.11 9.78
N TYR A 160 -1.03 -2.82 8.61
CA TYR A 160 -0.22 -3.78 7.87
C TYR A 160 1.10 -3.15 7.44
N VAL A 161 2.21 -3.75 7.82
CA VAL A 161 3.54 -3.28 7.42
C VAL A 161 4.39 -4.45 6.95
N ILE A 162 4.96 -4.32 5.76
CA ILE A 162 5.84 -5.31 5.16
C ILE A 162 7.26 -4.76 5.18
N GLY A 163 8.19 -5.55 5.70
CA GLY A 163 9.64 -5.27 5.68
C GLY A 163 10.43 -6.48 5.24
N MET A 164 11.74 -6.33 5.13
CA MET A 164 12.67 -7.40 4.75
C MET A 164 13.58 -7.74 5.92
N LYS A 165 13.69 -9.03 6.25
CA LYS A 165 14.50 -9.56 7.37
C LYS A 165 16.01 -9.38 7.16
N SER A 166 16.45 -9.36 5.90
CA SER A 166 17.86 -9.24 5.55
C SER A 166 18.03 -8.55 4.19
N SER A 167 19.24 -8.62 3.63
CA SER A 167 19.49 -8.10 2.28
C SER A 167 18.64 -8.85 1.25
N VAL A 168 17.94 -8.12 0.42
CA VAL A 168 17.12 -8.61 -0.69
C VAL A 168 17.75 -8.17 -2.01
N ASN A 169 17.79 -9.06 -3.00
CA ASN A 169 18.22 -8.68 -4.33
C ASN A 169 17.06 -8.10 -5.15
N ASP A 170 17.37 -7.25 -6.15
CA ASP A 170 16.37 -6.56 -6.97
C ASP A 170 15.32 -7.50 -7.58
N LYS A 171 15.75 -8.67 -8.09
CA LYS A 171 14.81 -9.61 -8.71
C LYS A 171 13.78 -10.14 -7.73
N SER A 172 14.20 -10.47 -6.50
CA SER A 172 13.29 -10.93 -5.45
C SER A 172 12.36 -9.81 -4.99
N ALA A 173 12.89 -8.60 -4.84
CA ALA A 173 12.14 -7.41 -4.46
C ALA A 173 11.05 -7.09 -5.50
N ILE A 174 11.41 -7.07 -6.79
CA ILE A 174 10.47 -6.83 -7.90
C ILE A 174 9.41 -7.94 -7.98
N ALA A 175 9.84 -9.21 -7.98
CA ALA A 175 8.91 -10.34 -8.07
C ALA A 175 7.89 -10.34 -6.91
N PHE A 176 8.34 -10.05 -5.68
CA PHE A 176 7.47 -9.90 -4.52
C PHE A 176 6.47 -8.76 -4.71
N ALA A 177 6.94 -7.56 -5.07
CA ALA A 177 6.09 -6.39 -5.24
C ALA A 177 5.03 -6.62 -6.34
N VAL A 178 5.43 -7.15 -7.49
CA VAL A 178 4.50 -7.45 -8.59
C VAL A 178 3.44 -8.45 -8.16
N GLY A 179 3.83 -9.57 -7.51
CA GLY A 179 2.88 -10.58 -7.02
C GLY A 179 1.90 -10.01 -6.00
N PHE A 180 2.38 -9.13 -5.10
CA PHE A 180 1.57 -8.43 -4.10
C PHE A 180 0.51 -7.53 -4.77
N TYR A 181 0.92 -6.65 -5.68
CA TYR A 181 -0.01 -5.70 -6.34
C TYR A 181 -0.95 -6.37 -7.34
N VAL A 182 -0.53 -7.43 -8.03
CA VAL A 182 -1.43 -8.23 -8.88
C VAL A 182 -2.55 -8.86 -8.06
N ALA A 183 -2.26 -9.37 -6.86
CA ALA A 183 -3.27 -9.92 -5.98
C ALA A 183 -4.24 -8.84 -5.46
N LEU A 184 -3.73 -7.68 -5.05
CA LEU A 184 -4.58 -6.54 -4.68
C LEU A 184 -5.50 -6.11 -5.83
N GLY A 185 -4.94 -6.01 -7.03
CA GLY A 185 -5.68 -5.69 -8.25
C GLY A 185 -6.76 -6.71 -8.61
N ALA A 186 -6.63 -7.95 -8.15
CA ALA A 186 -7.63 -9.00 -8.24
C ALA A 186 -8.64 -8.98 -7.05
N GLY A 187 -8.62 -7.95 -6.20
CA GLY A 187 -9.55 -7.79 -5.08
C GLY A 187 -9.25 -8.66 -3.86
N LYS A 188 -7.99 -9.12 -3.73
CA LYS A 188 -7.58 -9.87 -2.54
C LYS A 188 -7.15 -8.92 -1.42
N ASP A 189 -7.29 -9.38 -0.17
CA ASP A 189 -6.82 -8.65 1.01
C ASP A 189 -5.27 -8.60 1.10
N ILE A 190 -4.77 -7.79 2.01
CA ILE A 190 -3.32 -7.56 2.21
C ILE A 190 -2.59 -8.85 2.58
N GLU A 191 -3.19 -9.70 3.43
CA GLU A 191 -2.56 -10.94 3.87
C GLU A 191 -2.43 -11.95 2.71
N PHE A 192 -3.47 -12.08 1.89
CA PHE A 192 -3.40 -12.89 0.69
C PHE A 192 -2.38 -12.31 -0.30
N ALA A 193 -2.38 -10.99 -0.51
CA ALA A 193 -1.45 -10.31 -1.40
C ALA A 193 0.01 -10.51 -0.95
N PHE A 194 0.28 -10.41 0.35
CA PHE A 194 1.60 -10.72 0.92
C PHE A 194 2.03 -12.17 0.59
N ARG A 195 1.15 -13.15 0.81
CA ARG A 195 1.44 -14.56 0.47
C ARG A 195 1.65 -14.75 -1.03
N MET A 196 0.86 -14.08 -1.87
CA MET A 196 1.03 -14.14 -3.33
C MET A 196 2.36 -13.55 -3.77
N GLY A 197 2.82 -12.44 -3.16
CA GLY A 197 4.16 -11.88 -3.38
C GLY A 197 5.27 -12.90 -3.06
N THR A 198 5.18 -13.58 -1.92
CA THR A 198 6.17 -14.64 -1.57
C THR A 198 6.12 -15.83 -2.51
N VAL A 199 4.94 -16.21 -3.00
CA VAL A 199 4.76 -17.26 -4.01
C VAL A 199 5.32 -16.83 -5.36
N ALA A 200 5.16 -15.58 -5.76
CA ALA A 200 5.70 -15.06 -7.01
C ALA A 200 7.23 -15.20 -7.08
N VAL A 201 7.95 -14.89 -5.99
CA VAL A 201 9.41 -15.11 -5.90
C VAL A 201 9.76 -16.58 -6.12
N LYS A 202 8.98 -17.52 -5.54
CA LYS A 202 9.20 -18.97 -5.71
C LYS A 202 8.94 -19.45 -7.14
N LEU A 203 7.87 -18.93 -7.77
CA LEU A 203 7.49 -19.31 -9.15
C LEU A 203 8.55 -18.87 -10.17
N GLU A 204 9.22 -17.75 -9.92
CA GLU A 204 10.37 -17.31 -10.73
C GLU A 204 11.66 -18.11 -10.47
N GLY A 205 11.64 -19.06 -9.53
CA GLY A 205 12.81 -19.82 -9.15
C GLY A 205 13.91 -18.99 -8.46
N ILE A 206 13.53 -17.85 -7.89
CA ILE A 206 14.43 -16.90 -7.24
C ILE A 206 14.51 -17.25 -5.74
N THR A 207 15.71 -17.13 -5.16
CA THR A 207 15.92 -17.28 -3.71
C THR A 207 15.44 -16.03 -2.97
N GLY A 208 15.09 -16.17 -1.68
CA GLY A 208 14.71 -15.02 -0.84
C GLY A 208 13.20 -14.85 -0.62
N SER A 209 12.39 -15.85 -1.00
CA SER A 209 10.93 -15.81 -0.73
C SER A 209 10.58 -15.79 0.75
N GLU A 210 11.51 -16.11 1.63
CA GLU A 210 11.39 -16.10 3.10
C GLU A 210 11.79 -14.75 3.73
N LEU A 211 12.33 -13.83 2.93
CA LEU A 211 12.82 -12.54 3.43
C LEU A 211 11.71 -11.55 3.79
N PRO A 212 10.61 -11.43 3.02
CA PRO A 212 9.53 -10.55 3.41
C PRO A 212 8.87 -11.00 4.72
N ILE A 213 8.56 -10.04 5.59
CA ILE A 213 7.82 -10.25 6.83
C ILE A 213 6.67 -9.27 6.87
N LEU A 214 5.50 -9.76 7.31
CA LEU A 214 4.29 -8.96 7.51
C LEU A 214 4.06 -8.78 9.01
N PHE A 215 3.84 -7.54 9.42
CA PHE A 215 3.30 -7.14 10.71
C PHE A 215 1.86 -6.68 10.48
N GLY A 216 0.91 -7.19 11.32
CA GLY A 216 -0.51 -6.88 11.23
C GLY A 216 -1.31 -7.62 12.28
#